data_fb1d631989ca12ef4e2e5b42c6ecfca4
#
_entry.id   fb1d631989ca12ef4e2e5b42c6ecfca4
#
_cell.length_a   1.000
_cell.length_b   1.000
_cell.length_c   1.000
_cell.angle_alpha   90.00
_cell.angle_beta   90.00
_cell.angle_gamma   90.00
#
_symmetry.space_group_name_H-M   'P 1'
#
loop_
_entity.id
_entity.type
_entity.pdbx_description
1 polymer ?
#
loop_
_entity_poly.entity_id
_entity_poly.type
_entity_poly.pdbx_seq_one_letter_code
_entity_poly.pdbx_strand_id
1 'polypeptide(L)'
;MAMSEAGKQQRPAKTSDHPTVANPRPPRRRSKRPPQALWHSARLAALTALERVAKGGAYSNLLINEVAKSGQLQDKDQRLMTEIVYGTIARQLLLDYYLSDFLKKAKKVEDWVQLLLRLSVFQMLYLDKVPDHGIINEAVEIAKYRGNPGTAKFVNGVLRNFQRQGAADLAAIKDPTDRLATEISMPRWLTEKLVAQLGVDRTRQLGLSLFDTSHVSARVDTRFLSREDTIDSLAADGIEARESAISPYGIVAEKGFLAGSFQFKMGRLTVQDESSMLVAPVLQVAPDSQVLDACAAPGGKTTHIATFLDAERGGQVTALDIHRQKVALIQENATRLHVQEVVKAQQMDARTVAENFAPETFDRILIDAPCSGLGLMRRKPDIKYGKAEADFARLPEIQRAILDSCATTLKKDGLLVYSTCTIAEEENQQVVAAFLADHPEFVLAEIAVNDIVAQEIHEGTLTIYPDTFGTDGFFISCLRKVR
;
A
#
# COMPACT_ATOMS: atom_id res chain seq x y z
N MET A 1 77.60 24.31 9.77
CA MET A 1 78.10 25.49 8.98
C MET A 1 77.00 25.97 8.05
N ALA A 2 76.68 27.21 8.26
CA ALA A 2 76.14 28.21 7.32
C ALA A 2 74.75 27.96 6.70
N MET A 3 73.72 28.65 7.21
CA MET A 3 73.24 30.00 6.84
C MET A 3 72.50 30.05 5.46
N SER A 4 71.19 30.31 5.64
CA SER A 4 70.54 31.60 5.29
C SER A 4 70.17 31.77 3.79
N GLU A 5 68.92 31.88 3.47
CA GLU A 5 68.35 33.14 3.03
C GLU A 5 66.84 33.07 2.79
N ALA A 6 66.18 34.13 3.25
CA ALA A 6 64.76 34.35 3.15
C ALA A 6 64.33 34.87 1.77
N GLY A 7 63.33 34.28 1.19
CA GLY A 7 62.63 34.80 0.00
C GLY A 7 61.22 35.27 0.35
N LYS A 8 61.04 36.59 0.49
CA LYS A 8 59.73 37.28 0.57
C LYS A 8 59.00 37.13 -0.75
N GLN A 9 57.86 36.50 -0.76
CA GLN A 9 56.90 36.63 -1.87
C GLN A 9 55.65 37.38 -1.42
N GLN A 10 55.38 38.40 -2.22
CA GLN A 10 54.33 39.39 -2.08
C GLN A 10 52.94 38.77 -2.28
N ARG A 11 51.99 39.17 -1.42
CA ARG A 11 50.54 38.91 -1.61
C ARG A 11 50.04 39.81 -2.75
N PRO A 12 49.20 39.28 -3.70
CA PRO A 12 48.47 40.14 -4.57
C PRO A 12 47.19 40.66 -3.88
N ALA A 13 46.78 41.84 -4.31
CA ALA A 13 45.75 42.69 -3.75
C ALA A 13 44.36 42.11 -3.87
N LYS A 14 43.52 42.45 -2.89
CA LYS A 14 42.07 42.27 -2.87
C LYS A 14 41.42 43.10 -4.01
N THR A 15 40.62 42.44 -4.84
CA THR A 15 39.72 43.14 -5.74
C THR A 15 38.28 42.86 -5.31
N SER A 16 37.57 43.95 -5.06
CA SER A 16 36.15 44.29 -5.20
C SER A 16 35.09 43.37 -4.67
N ASP A 17 34.45 43.84 -3.60
CA ASP A 17 33.12 43.51 -3.12
C ASP A 17 32.06 43.61 -4.25
N HIS A 18 31.41 42.49 -4.53
CA HIS A 18 30.07 42.52 -5.08
C HIS A 18 29.06 42.22 -3.94
N PRO A 19 28.07 43.08 -3.72
CA PRO A 19 27.05 42.81 -2.72
C PRO A 19 26.15 41.67 -3.22
N THR A 20 26.21 40.52 -2.52
CA THR A 20 25.21 39.44 -2.63
C THR A 20 23.88 39.98 -2.17
N VAL A 21 23.00 40.25 -3.12
CA VAL A 21 21.60 40.57 -2.87
C VAL A 21 20.97 39.29 -2.24
N ALA A 22 20.78 39.32 -0.94
CA ALA A 22 20.05 38.32 -0.23
C ALA A 22 18.59 38.35 -0.71
N ASN A 23 18.19 37.30 -1.44
CA ASN A 23 16.80 37.09 -1.82
C ASN A 23 15.94 36.99 -0.54
N PRO A 24 14.98 37.88 -0.26
CA PRO A 24 14.18 37.82 0.96
C PRO A 24 13.38 36.53 0.94
N ARG A 25 13.64 35.62 1.92
CA ARG A 25 12.78 34.47 2.16
C ARG A 25 11.36 34.98 2.37
N PRO A 26 10.36 34.40 1.69
CA PRO A 26 8.98 34.81 1.91
C PRO A 26 8.64 34.66 3.39
N PRO A 27 7.89 35.59 3.98
CA PRO A 27 7.57 35.57 5.39
C PRO A 27 6.86 34.26 5.72
N ARG A 28 7.45 33.45 6.63
CA ARG A 28 6.77 32.28 7.21
C ARG A 28 5.48 32.80 7.83
N ARG A 29 4.34 32.54 7.19
CA ARG A 29 3.03 32.76 7.82
C ARG A 29 3.04 31.99 9.15
N ARG A 30 3.06 32.72 10.27
CA ARG A 30 2.84 32.13 11.59
C ARG A 30 1.50 31.40 11.51
N SER A 31 1.51 30.07 11.71
CA SER A 31 0.29 29.28 11.79
C SER A 31 -0.57 29.86 12.92
N LYS A 32 -1.69 30.48 12.56
CA LYS A 32 -2.68 30.88 13.56
C LYS A 32 -3.12 29.60 14.27
N ARG A 33 -3.16 29.60 15.61
CA ARG A 33 -3.79 28.48 16.32
C ARG A 33 -5.26 28.38 15.88
N PRO A 34 -5.78 27.16 15.63
CA PRO A 34 -7.18 27.01 15.29
C PRO A 34 -8.07 27.54 16.42
N PRO A 35 -9.28 28.05 16.14
CA PRO A 35 -10.27 28.36 17.15
C PRO A 35 -10.55 27.13 18.03
N GLN A 36 -10.91 27.36 19.29
CA GLN A 36 -11.16 26.28 20.25
C GLN A 36 -12.14 25.22 19.73
N ALA A 37 -13.15 25.63 18.97
CA ALA A 37 -14.13 24.76 18.32
C ALA A 37 -13.53 23.79 17.29
N LEU A 38 -12.31 24.03 16.78
CA LEU A 38 -11.64 23.19 15.79
C LEU A 38 -10.45 22.39 16.36
N TRP A 39 -10.15 22.49 17.67
CA TRP A 39 -8.96 21.83 18.25
C TRP A 39 -8.99 20.29 18.12
N HIS A 40 -10.19 19.72 18.19
CA HIS A 40 -10.39 18.27 18.09
C HIS A 40 -11.24 17.89 16.87
N SER A 41 -11.21 18.74 15.83
CA SER A 41 -12.01 18.51 14.62
C SER A 41 -11.45 17.36 13.79
N ALA A 42 -12.20 16.27 13.70
CA ALA A 42 -11.91 15.17 12.78
C ALA A 42 -11.83 15.63 11.30
N ARG A 43 -12.65 16.64 10.92
CA ARG A 43 -12.69 17.19 9.55
C ARG A 43 -11.48 18.05 9.22
N LEU A 44 -11.02 18.88 10.18
CA LEU A 44 -9.78 19.66 9.99
C LEU A 44 -8.56 18.73 9.91
N ALA A 45 -8.52 17.69 10.73
CA ALA A 45 -7.47 16.67 10.68
C ALA A 45 -7.52 15.90 9.35
N ALA A 46 -8.72 15.49 8.88
CA ALA A 46 -8.90 14.85 7.59
C ALA A 46 -8.43 15.74 6.42
N LEU A 47 -8.80 17.02 6.42
CA LEU A 47 -8.32 18.00 5.43
C LEU A 47 -6.80 18.08 5.42
N THR A 48 -6.18 18.13 6.61
CA THR A 48 -4.71 18.18 6.74
C THR A 48 -4.05 16.92 6.18
N ALA A 49 -4.62 15.74 6.44
CA ALA A 49 -4.14 14.48 5.89
C ALA A 49 -4.28 14.44 4.36
N LEU A 50 -5.45 14.82 3.82
CA LEU A 50 -5.71 14.87 2.37
C LEU A 50 -4.74 15.81 1.64
N GLU A 51 -4.43 16.98 2.21
CA GLU A 51 -3.44 17.90 1.63
C GLU A 51 -2.03 17.30 1.58
N ARG A 52 -1.65 16.55 2.61
CA ARG A 52 -0.34 15.89 2.65
C ARG A 52 -0.25 14.75 1.64
N VAL A 53 -1.33 13.97 1.48
CA VAL A 53 -1.43 12.93 0.44
C VAL A 53 -1.34 13.56 -0.95
N ALA A 54 -2.09 14.62 -1.21
CA ALA A 54 -2.10 15.30 -2.51
C ALA A 54 -0.73 15.91 -2.89
N LYS A 55 0.11 16.25 -1.93
CA LYS A 55 1.47 16.76 -2.16
C LYS A 55 2.51 15.65 -2.46
N GLY A 56 2.12 14.39 -2.45
CA GLY A 56 2.98 13.29 -2.89
C GLY A 56 4.10 12.89 -1.93
N GLY A 57 3.96 13.08 -0.62
CA GLY A 57 5.04 12.87 0.35
C GLY A 57 5.11 11.50 1.02
N ALA A 58 4.01 10.74 1.10
CA ALA A 58 3.93 9.42 1.71
C ALA A 58 2.58 8.76 1.40
N TYR A 59 2.51 7.45 1.58
CA TYR A 59 1.25 6.69 1.47
C TYR A 59 0.24 7.15 2.53
N SER A 60 -1.04 7.18 2.16
CA SER A 60 -2.15 7.66 2.99
C SER A 60 -2.18 7.07 4.40
N ASN A 61 -1.89 5.78 4.54
CA ASN A 61 -1.90 5.06 5.83
C ASN A 61 -0.88 5.59 6.86
N LEU A 62 0.32 5.96 6.43
CA LEU A 62 1.35 6.51 7.32
C LEU A 62 0.98 7.92 7.80
N LEU A 63 0.47 8.74 6.88
CA LEU A 63 0.08 10.11 7.17
C LEU A 63 -1.14 10.19 8.09
N ILE A 64 -2.13 9.31 7.93
CA ILE A 64 -3.30 9.23 8.79
C ILE A 64 -2.89 8.97 10.24
N ASN A 65 -2.02 7.99 10.48
CA ASN A 65 -1.54 7.65 11.83
C ASN A 65 -0.78 8.82 12.48
N GLU A 66 0.05 9.53 11.72
CA GLU A 66 0.79 10.70 12.21
C GLU A 66 -0.16 11.86 12.57
N VAL A 67 -1.12 12.15 11.69
CA VAL A 67 -2.11 13.23 11.92
C VAL A 67 -3.03 12.90 13.09
N ALA A 68 -3.46 11.64 13.23
CA ALA A 68 -4.27 11.20 14.37
C ALA A 68 -3.54 11.42 15.70
N LYS A 69 -2.27 11.04 15.80
CA LYS A 69 -1.44 11.24 17.00
C LYS A 69 -1.19 12.71 17.29
N SER A 70 -0.90 13.53 16.27
CA SER A 70 -0.61 14.96 16.45
C SER A 70 -1.85 15.80 16.78
N GLY A 71 -3.03 15.38 16.33
CA GLY A 71 -4.30 16.08 16.52
C GLY A 71 -4.94 15.88 17.88
N GLN A 72 -4.40 15.04 18.76
CA GLN A 72 -4.99 14.68 20.07
C GLN A 72 -6.48 14.31 19.95
N LEU A 73 -6.86 13.61 18.86
CA LEU A 73 -8.21 13.19 18.61
C LEU A 73 -8.61 12.06 19.56
N GLN A 74 -9.87 12.05 20.01
CA GLN A 74 -10.45 10.90 20.69
C GLN A 74 -10.66 9.75 19.69
N ASP A 75 -10.75 8.52 20.17
CA ASP A 75 -10.87 7.32 19.33
C ASP A 75 -12.00 7.39 18.30
N LYS A 76 -13.17 7.93 18.68
CA LYS A 76 -14.30 8.12 17.75
C LYS A 76 -13.99 9.12 16.64
N ASP A 77 -13.26 10.19 16.96
CA ASP A 77 -12.90 11.24 16.00
C ASP A 77 -11.75 10.77 15.10
N GLN A 78 -10.85 9.92 15.62
CA GLN A 78 -9.84 9.26 14.79
C GLN A 78 -10.48 8.31 13.76
N ARG A 79 -11.49 7.52 14.16
CA ARG A 79 -12.23 6.66 13.24
C ARG A 79 -12.94 7.47 12.17
N LEU A 80 -13.64 8.54 12.56
CA LEU A 80 -14.32 9.43 11.62
C LEU A 80 -13.33 10.10 10.67
N MET A 81 -12.20 10.61 11.16
CA MET A 81 -11.13 11.17 10.33
C MET A 81 -10.63 10.15 9.31
N THR A 82 -10.35 8.93 9.74
CA THR A 82 -9.87 7.84 8.89
C THR A 82 -10.88 7.51 7.79
N GLU A 83 -12.15 7.37 8.13
CA GLU A 83 -13.23 7.09 7.19
C GLU A 83 -13.40 8.22 6.17
N ILE A 84 -13.37 9.48 6.61
CA ILE A 84 -13.43 10.65 5.73
C ILE A 84 -12.25 10.64 4.75
N VAL A 85 -11.02 10.40 5.22
CA VAL A 85 -9.82 10.43 4.36
C VAL A 85 -9.87 9.33 3.31
N TYR A 86 -10.02 8.07 3.72
CA TYR A 86 -10.05 6.95 2.78
C TYR A 86 -11.24 7.02 1.82
N GLY A 87 -12.44 7.33 2.33
CA GLY A 87 -13.63 7.43 1.51
C GLY A 87 -13.57 8.56 0.49
N THR A 88 -12.98 9.70 0.86
CA THR A 88 -12.77 10.84 -0.06
C THR A 88 -11.76 10.50 -1.15
N ILE A 89 -10.61 9.88 -0.80
CA ILE A 89 -9.61 9.47 -1.79
C ILE A 89 -10.18 8.39 -2.72
N ALA A 90 -10.83 7.38 -2.16
CA ALA A 90 -11.40 6.29 -2.94
C ALA A 90 -12.37 6.77 -4.04
N ARG A 91 -13.11 7.84 -3.77
CA ARG A 91 -14.17 8.39 -4.65
C ARG A 91 -13.81 9.74 -5.26
N GLN A 92 -12.54 10.10 -5.33
CA GLN A 92 -12.09 11.44 -5.72
C GLN A 92 -12.67 11.94 -7.04
N LEU A 93 -12.63 11.14 -8.12
CA LEU A 93 -13.14 11.55 -9.44
C LEU A 93 -14.66 11.62 -9.47
N LEU A 94 -15.34 10.72 -8.76
CA LEU A 94 -16.77 10.74 -8.61
C LEU A 94 -17.25 11.99 -7.86
N LEU A 95 -16.56 12.36 -6.78
CA LEU A 95 -16.86 13.56 -6.02
C LEU A 95 -16.58 14.84 -6.82
N ASP A 96 -15.54 14.84 -7.65
CA ASP A 96 -15.26 15.94 -8.57
C ASP A 96 -16.35 16.12 -9.62
N TYR A 97 -16.85 15.02 -10.17
CA TYR A 97 -17.97 15.05 -11.09
C TYR A 97 -19.22 15.66 -10.43
N TYR A 98 -19.57 15.21 -9.23
CA TYR A 98 -20.69 15.75 -8.48
C TYR A 98 -20.56 17.23 -8.12
N LEU A 99 -19.34 17.71 -7.90
CA LEU A 99 -19.05 19.12 -7.60
C LEU A 99 -18.96 19.97 -8.87
N SER A 100 -18.76 19.40 -10.05
CA SER A 100 -18.41 20.11 -11.27
C SER A 100 -19.37 21.23 -11.62
N ASP A 101 -20.68 21.00 -11.56
CA ASP A 101 -21.71 21.96 -11.90
C ASP A 101 -21.73 23.19 -10.97
N PHE A 102 -21.44 22.96 -9.68
CA PHE A 102 -21.39 24.01 -8.68
C PHE A 102 -20.14 24.88 -8.76
N LEU A 103 -19.08 24.35 -9.41
CA LEU A 103 -17.78 25.02 -9.55
C LEU A 103 -17.58 25.70 -10.92
N LYS A 104 -18.46 25.46 -11.90
CA LYS A 104 -18.35 26.02 -13.28
C LYS A 104 -18.13 27.54 -13.35
N LYS A 105 -18.72 28.29 -12.41
CA LYS A 105 -18.62 29.77 -12.39
C LYS A 105 -17.43 30.27 -11.57
N ALA A 106 -16.70 29.41 -10.87
CA ALA A 106 -15.54 29.81 -10.08
C ALA A 106 -14.31 29.97 -10.99
N LYS A 107 -13.69 31.17 -10.99
CA LYS A 107 -12.49 31.44 -11.82
C LYS A 107 -11.31 30.54 -11.42
N LYS A 108 -11.12 30.29 -10.15
CA LYS A 108 -10.09 29.40 -9.58
C LYS A 108 -10.51 29.01 -8.17
N VAL A 109 -10.51 27.72 -7.88
CA VAL A 109 -10.71 27.17 -6.54
C VAL A 109 -9.34 26.74 -6.01
N GLU A 110 -9.00 27.17 -4.78
CA GLU A 110 -7.77 26.73 -4.13
C GLU A 110 -7.83 25.21 -3.83
N ASP A 111 -6.72 24.50 -3.97
CA ASP A 111 -6.66 23.04 -3.82
C ASP A 111 -7.25 22.55 -2.48
N TRP A 112 -6.91 23.23 -1.38
CA TRP A 112 -7.44 22.90 -0.07
C TRP A 112 -8.97 23.13 0.06
N VAL A 113 -9.52 24.10 -0.67
CA VAL A 113 -10.98 24.35 -0.71
C VAL A 113 -11.65 23.22 -1.49
N GLN A 114 -11.07 22.76 -2.60
CA GLN A 114 -11.58 21.62 -3.35
C GLN A 114 -11.57 20.35 -2.50
N LEU A 115 -10.49 20.10 -1.75
CA LEU A 115 -10.44 18.99 -0.78
C LEU A 115 -11.50 19.12 0.32
N LEU A 116 -11.71 20.33 0.85
CA LEU A 116 -12.76 20.59 1.85
C LEU A 116 -14.16 20.31 1.30
N LEU A 117 -14.42 20.67 0.06
CA LEU A 117 -15.69 20.39 -0.61
C LEU A 117 -15.87 18.89 -0.87
N ARG A 118 -14.83 18.20 -1.38
CA ARG A 118 -14.86 16.74 -1.58
C ARG A 118 -15.19 15.99 -0.30
N LEU A 119 -14.45 16.26 0.80
CA LEU A 119 -14.69 15.57 2.08
C LEU A 119 -16.05 15.90 2.69
N SER A 120 -16.60 17.08 2.41
CA SER A 120 -17.94 17.45 2.86
C SER A 120 -19.03 16.70 2.09
N VAL A 121 -18.93 16.67 0.75
CA VAL A 121 -19.85 15.94 -0.12
C VAL A 121 -19.77 14.44 0.13
N PHE A 122 -18.58 13.88 0.34
CA PHE A 122 -18.41 12.49 0.74
C PHE A 122 -19.26 12.17 1.99
N GLN A 123 -19.15 12.99 3.03
CA GLN A 123 -19.91 12.76 4.26
C GLN A 123 -21.41 12.87 4.05
N MET A 124 -21.88 13.84 3.25
CA MET A 124 -23.31 14.03 2.95
C MET A 124 -23.91 12.85 2.19
N LEU A 125 -23.12 12.14 1.36
CA LEU A 125 -23.61 11.04 0.54
C LEU A 125 -23.43 9.65 1.18
N TYR A 126 -22.43 9.47 2.05
CA TYR A 126 -22.00 8.13 2.47
C TYR A 126 -21.92 7.94 3.99
N LEU A 127 -22.17 8.98 4.81
CA LEU A 127 -22.13 8.88 6.27
C LEU A 127 -23.49 9.19 6.90
N ASP A 128 -24.39 8.25 6.91
CA ASP A 128 -25.78 8.41 7.38
C ASP A 128 -25.92 8.95 8.82
N LYS A 129 -24.92 8.68 9.68
CA LYS A 129 -24.93 9.09 11.09
C LYS A 129 -24.48 10.55 11.30
N VAL A 130 -24.05 11.24 10.25
CA VAL A 130 -23.52 12.59 10.31
C VAL A 130 -24.51 13.56 9.66
N PRO A 131 -25.20 14.43 10.42
CA PRO A 131 -26.20 15.31 9.85
C PRO A 131 -25.58 16.41 9.00
N ASP A 132 -26.16 16.70 7.85
CA ASP A 132 -25.68 17.68 6.86
C ASP A 132 -25.39 19.05 7.44
N HIS A 133 -26.25 19.53 8.36
CA HIS A 133 -26.05 20.83 8.97
C HIS A 133 -24.76 20.92 9.77
N GLY A 134 -24.37 19.83 10.43
CA GLY A 134 -23.09 19.72 11.14
C GLY A 134 -21.90 19.76 10.19
N ILE A 135 -21.99 19.01 9.07
CA ILE A 135 -20.96 19.00 8.02
C ILE A 135 -20.75 20.40 7.46
N ILE A 136 -21.83 21.07 7.04
CA ILE A 136 -21.77 22.40 6.43
C ILE A 136 -21.22 23.44 7.39
N ASN A 137 -21.74 23.46 8.66
CA ASN A 137 -21.30 24.41 9.65
C ASN A 137 -19.80 24.31 9.95
N GLU A 138 -19.28 23.09 10.14
CA GLU A 138 -17.87 22.90 10.44
C GLU A 138 -16.98 23.19 9.21
N ALA A 139 -17.42 22.85 8.01
CA ALA A 139 -16.72 23.22 6.77
C ALA A 139 -16.60 24.76 6.63
N VAL A 140 -17.64 25.49 6.97
CA VAL A 140 -17.63 26.97 6.98
C VAL A 140 -16.67 27.53 8.04
N GLU A 141 -16.63 26.96 9.24
CA GLU A 141 -15.67 27.37 10.28
C GLU A 141 -14.22 27.07 9.86
N ILE A 142 -13.95 25.92 9.23
CA ILE A 142 -12.64 25.60 8.66
C ILE A 142 -12.27 26.61 7.56
N ALA A 143 -13.23 26.97 6.70
CA ALA A 143 -13.01 27.94 5.63
C ALA A 143 -12.74 29.36 6.16
N LYS A 144 -13.38 29.77 7.26
CA LYS A 144 -13.05 31.03 7.95
C LYS A 144 -11.65 31.02 8.57
N TYR A 145 -11.29 29.91 9.19
CA TYR A 145 -9.99 29.77 9.86
C TYR A 145 -8.83 29.77 8.87
N ARG A 146 -8.94 29.02 7.78
CA ARG A 146 -7.86 28.84 6.81
C ARG A 146 -7.82 29.89 5.69
N GLY A 147 -8.97 30.38 5.31
CA GLY A 147 -9.16 31.36 4.25
C GLY A 147 -9.56 32.74 4.78
N ASN A 148 -10.71 33.20 4.30
CA ASN A 148 -11.29 34.49 4.62
C ASN A 148 -12.85 34.42 4.56
N PRO A 149 -13.58 35.49 4.95
CA PRO A 149 -15.05 35.51 4.90
C PRO A 149 -15.62 35.20 3.50
N GLY A 150 -14.92 35.59 2.41
CA GLY A 150 -15.33 35.31 1.04
C GLY A 150 -15.26 33.80 0.74
N THR A 151 -14.16 33.15 1.13
CA THR A 151 -13.99 31.70 1.02
C THR A 151 -15.07 30.94 1.80
N ALA A 152 -15.37 31.38 3.03
CA ALA A 152 -16.42 30.78 3.85
C ALA A 152 -17.81 30.91 3.21
N LYS A 153 -18.13 32.11 2.66
CA LYS A 153 -19.38 32.33 1.91
C LYS A 153 -19.48 31.43 0.67
N PHE A 154 -18.37 31.28 -0.04
CA PHE A 154 -18.29 30.38 -1.21
C PHE A 154 -18.54 28.92 -0.82
N VAL A 155 -17.82 28.38 0.16
CA VAL A 155 -17.98 27.01 0.66
C VAL A 155 -19.43 26.77 1.10
N ASN A 156 -20.00 27.69 1.91
CA ASN A 156 -21.40 27.57 2.33
C ASN A 156 -22.37 27.56 1.14
N GLY A 157 -22.16 28.43 0.15
CA GLY A 157 -22.99 28.50 -1.06
C GLY A 157 -22.97 27.21 -1.86
N VAL A 158 -21.79 26.64 -2.10
CA VAL A 158 -21.62 25.37 -2.82
C VAL A 158 -22.30 24.24 -2.07
N LEU A 159 -22.01 24.04 -0.78
CA LEU A 159 -22.54 22.91 -0.01
C LEU A 159 -24.07 23.00 0.20
N ARG A 160 -24.62 24.20 0.41
CA ARG A 160 -26.08 24.39 0.50
C ARG A 160 -26.78 24.14 -0.85
N ASN A 161 -26.14 24.50 -1.98
CA ASN A 161 -26.67 24.18 -3.29
C ASN A 161 -26.62 22.67 -3.54
N PHE A 162 -25.52 22.01 -3.21
CA PHE A 162 -25.39 20.56 -3.31
C PHE A 162 -26.47 19.86 -2.46
N GLN A 163 -26.67 20.28 -1.21
CA GLN A 163 -27.71 19.73 -0.35
C GLN A 163 -29.13 19.78 -0.97
N ARG A 164 -29.42 20.86 -1.73
CA ARG A 164 -30.74 21.04 -2.34
C ARG A 164 -30.91 20.28 -3.64
N GLN A 165 -29.85 20.17 -4.44
CA GLN A 165 -29.93 19.60 -5.80
C GLN A 165 -29.52 18.12 -5.86
N GLY A 166 -28.73 17.66 -4.87
CA GLY A 166 -28.16 16.31 -4.86
C GLY A 166 -27.03 16.11 -5.84
N ALA A 167 -26.63 14.85 -5.99
CA ALA A 167 -25.59 14.42 -6.91
C ALA A 167 -26.12 14.40 -8.37
N ALA A 168 -25.28 14.81 -9.30
CA ALA A 168 -25.60 14.75 -10.74
C ALA A 168 -25.73 13.28 -11.21
N ASP A 169 -26.63 13.05 -12.17
CA ASP A 169 -26.80 11.73 -12.77
C ASP A 169 -25.61 11.36 -13.66
N LEU A 170 -25.01 10.20 -13.43
CA LEU A 170 -23.92 9.66 -14.24
C LEU A 170 -24.34 9.36 -15.69
N ALA A 171 -25.63 9.13 -15.95
CA ALA A 171 -26.17 8.94 -17.29
C ALA A 171 -25.97 10.17 -18.20
N ALA A 172 -25.72 11.36 -17.63
CA ALA A 172 -25.39 12.57 -18.38
C ALA A 172 -24.01 12.49 -19.06
N ILE A 173 -23.11 11.62 -18.60
CA ILE A 173 -21.80 11.35 -19.23
C ILE A 173 -22.05 10.49 -20.47
N LYS A 174 -21.82 11.06 -21.66
CA LYS A 174 -22.14 10.39 -22.94
C LYS A 174 -21.16 9.27 -23.28
N ASP A 175 -19.86 9.50 -23.07
CA ASP A 175 -18.83 8.50 -23.33
C ASP A 175 -18.93 7.37 -22.29
N PRO A 176 -19.11 6.09 -22.73
CA PRO A 176 -19.28 4.97 -21.80
C PRO A 176 -18.06 4.72 -20.92
N THR A 177 -16.86 4.95 -21.44
CA THR A 177 -15.60 4.75 -20.70
C THR A 177 -15.42 5.83 -19.65
N ASP A 178 -15.69 7.11 -19.98
CA ASP A 178 -15.64 8.20 -19.01
C ASP A 178 -16.71 8.03 -17.92
N ARG A 179 -17.89 7.52 -18.28
CA ARG A 179 -18.94 7.20 -17.33
C ARG A 179 -18.50 6.11 -16.36
N LEU A 180 -17.96 5.00 -16.87
CA LEU A 180 -17.44 3.92 -16.04
C LEU A 180 -16.28 4.41 -15.15
N ALA A 181 -15.31 5.12 -15.71
CA ALA A 181 -14.16 5.69 -15.00
C ALA A 181 -14.60 6.60 -13.85
N THR A 182 -15.63 7.43 -14.09
CA THR A 182 -16.21 8.30 -13.06
C THR A 182 -16.95 7.49 -12.01
N GLU A 183 -17.78 6.53 -12.39
CA GLU A 183 -18.57 5.68 -11.50
C GLU A 183 -17.67 4.94 -10.49
N ILE A 184 -16.60 4.29 -10.98
CA ILE A 184 -15.65 3.55 -10.15
C ILE A 184 -14.51 4.43 -9.57
N SER A 185 -14.56 5.74 -9.87
CA SER A 185 -13.57 6.72 -9.46
C SER A 185 -12.13 6.27 -9.74
N MET A 186 -11.87 5.97 -11.01
CA MET A 186 -10.58 5.46 -11.51
C MET A 186 -10.13 6.28 -12.72
N PRO A 187 -8.83 6.59 -12.88
CA PRO A 187 -8.33 7.28 -14.08
C PRO A 187 -8.74 6.55 -15.36
N ARG A 188 -9.10 7.31 -16.41
CA ARG A 188 -9.57 6.75 -17.69
C ARG A 188 -8.62 5.69 -18.25
N TRP A 189 -7.32 5.98 -18.33
CA TRP A 189 -6.32 5.05 -18.85
C TRP A 189 -6.29 3.71 -18.09
N LEU A 190 -6.44 3.75 -16.74
CA LEU A 190 -6.47 2.54 -15.91
C LEU A 190 -7.80 1.78 -16.08
N THR A 191 -8.90 2.50 -16.27
CA THR A 191 -10.21 1.90 -16.60
C THR A 191 -10.14 1.20 -17.95
N GLU A 192 -9.60 1.84 -18.99
CA GLU A 192 -9.42 1.25 -20.33
C GLU A 192 -8.54 -0.02 -20.26
N LYS A 193 -7.45 0.01 -19.50
CA LYS A 193 -6.60 -1.14 -19.27
C LYS A 193 -7.34 -2.31 -18.62
N LEU A 194 -8.09 -2.06 -17.54
CA LEU A 194 -8.85 -3.12 -16.87
C LEU A 194 -10.01 -3.62 -17.73
N VAL A 195 -10.65 -2.76 -18.52
CA VAL A 195 -11.69 -3.18 -19.49
C VAL A 195 -11.11 -4.08 -20.58
N ALA A 196 -9.91 -3.79 -21.06
CA ALA A 196 -9.22 -4.64 -22.03
C ALA A 196 -8.89 -6.03 -21.44
N GLN A 197 -8.49 -6.08 -20.16
CA GLN A 197 -8.14 -7.32 -19.46
C GLN A 197 -9.37 -8.13 -19.00
N LEU A 198 -10.41 -7.50 -18.47
CA LEU A 198 -11.51 -8.15 -17.75
C LEU A 198 -12.88 -8.02 -18.43
N GLY A 199 -13.00 -7.12 -19.40
CA GLY A 199 -14.30 -6.67 -19.92
C GLY A 199 -14.99 -5.64 -19.03
N VAL A 200 -16.05 -5.00 -19.58
CA VAL A 200 -16.72 -3.85 -18.95
C VAL A 200 -17.38 -4.22 -17.63
N ASP A 201 -18.19 -5.29 -17.62
CA ASP A 201 -19.00 -5.66 -16.45
C ASP A 201 -18.13 -6.09 -15.27
N ARG A 202 -17.09 -6.88 -15.53
CA ARG A 202 -16.14 -7.33 -14.50
C ARG A 202 -15.32 -6.17 -13.93
N THR A 203 -14.87 -5.25 -14.79
CA THR A 203 -14.17 -4.03 -14.38
C THR A 203 -15.06 -3.14 -13.50
N ARG A 204 -16.34 -3.01 -13.84
CA ARG A 204 -17.31 -2.27 -13.03
C ARG A 204 -17.51 -2.90 -11.66
N GLN A 205 -17.71 -4.22 -11.60
CA GLN A 205 -17.87 -4.97 -10.35
C GLN A 205 -16.63 -4.80 -9.45
N LEU A 206 -15.45 -5.04 -9.99
CA LEU A 206 -14.17 -4.84 -9.29
C LEU A 206 -14.04 -3.39 -8.78
N GLY A 207 -14.28 -2.40 -9.66
CA GLY A 207 -14.11 -0.99 -9.31
C GLY A 207 -15.06 -0.53 -8.19
N LEU A 208 -16.31 -0.99 -8.19
CA LEU A 208 -17.27 -0.69 -7.13
C LEU A 208 -16.89 -1.35 -5.79
N SER A 209 -16.37 -2.59 -5.83
CA SER A 209 -15.93 -3.30 -4.62
C SER A 209 -14.77 -2.60 -3.89
N LEU A 210 -14.00 -1.77 -4.58
CA LEU A 210 -12.92 -0.98 -3.95
C LEU A 210 -13.44 0.12 -3.02
N PHE A 211 -14.74 0.39 -3.03
CA PHE A 211 -15.39 1.32 -2.09
C PHE A 211 -15.78 0.67 -0.77
N ASP A 212 -15.76 -0.65 -0.69
CA ASP A 212 -16.07 -1.39 0.53
C ASP A 212 -14.94 -1.26 1.54
N THR A 213 -15.30 -1.36 2.81
CA THR A 213 -14.31 -1.34 3.90
C THR A 213 -13.46 -2.62 3.84
N SER A 214 -12.13 -2.47 3.82
CA SER A 214 -11.23 -3.61 3.94
C SER A 214 -11.21 -4.14 5.37
N HIS A 215 -11.31 -5.46 5.53
CA HIS A 215 -11.07 -6.07 6.84
C HIS A 215 -9.58 -6.17 7.14
N VAL A 216 -9.27 -6.31 8.42
CA VAL A 216 -7.92 -6.51 8.90
C VAL A 216 -7.75 -8.00 9.21
N SER A 217 -6.80 -8.63 8.57
CA SER A 217 -6.43 -10.02 8.83
C SER A 217 -5.07 -10.13 9.51
N ALA A 218 -4.85 -11.23 10.17
CA ALA A 218 -3.58 -11.54 10.80
C ALA A 218 -3.23 -13.01 10.64
N ARG A 219 -1.93 -13.27 10.53
CA ARG A 219 -1.37 -14.60 10.55
C ARG A 219 -1.07 -15.02 11.98
N VAL A 220 -1.59 -16.18 12.37
CA VAL A 220 -1.30 -16.87 13.62
C VAL A 220 -0.03 -17.70 13.46
N ASP A 221 0.83 -17.68 14.47
CA ASP A 221 1.94 -18.63 14.56
C ASP A 221 1.45 -19.93 15.25
N THR A 222 1.12 -20.90 14.43
CA THR A 222 0.56 -22.17 14.87
C THR A 222 1.55 -23.06 15.66
N ARG A 223 2.81 -22.65 15.77
CA ARG A 223 3.79 -23.30 16.68
C ARG A 223 3.45 -23.07 18.17
N PHE A 224 2.71 -21.98 18.46
CA PHE A 224 2.36 -21.59 19.83
C PHE A 224 0.90 -21.85 20.16
N LEU A 225 -0.04 -21.51 19.28
CA LEU A 225 -1.48 -21.61 19.50
C LEU A 225 -2.20 -21.98 18.20
N SER A 226 -3.30 -22.71 18.31
CA SER A 226 -4.24 -22.88 17.20
C SER A 226 -4.91 -21.55 16.82
N ARG A 227 -5.57 -21.50 15.66
CA ARG A 227 -6.38 -20.32 15.28
C ARG A 227 -7.56 -20.14 16.26
N GLU A 228 -8.21 -21.23 16.65
CA GLU A 228 -9.32 -21.24 17.61
C GLU A 228 -8.90 -20.65 18.96
N ASP A 229 -7.82 -21.19 19.58
CA ASP A 229 -7.29 -20.67 20.86
C ASP A 229 -6.86 -19.21 20.75
N THR A 230 -6.35 -18.78 19.57
CA THR A 230 -5.98 -17.39 19.32
C THR A 230 -7.22 -16.49 19.28
N ILE A 231 -8.32 -16.92 18.64
CA ILE A 231 -9.59 -16.19 18.59
C ILE A 231 -10.17 -16.05 20.00
N ASP A 232 -10.17 -17.11 20.81
CA ASP A 232 -10.64 -17.05 22.19
C ASP A 232 -9.80 -16.08 23.03
N SER A 233 -8.49 -16.10 22.86
CA SER A 233 -7.61 -15.13 23.53
C SER A 233 -7.88 -13.67 23.09
N LEU A 234 -8.17 -13.44 21.80
CA LEU A 234 -8.51 -12.13 21.27
C LEU A 234 -9.86 -11.62 21.80
N ALA A 235 -10.83 -12.54 22.00
CA ALA A 235 -12.12 -12.20 22.59
C ALA A 235 -11.96 -11.66 24.02
N ALA A 236 -11.01 -12.17 24.79
CA ALA A 236 -10.67 -11.64 26.12
C ALA A 236 -10.08 -10.21 26.06
N ASP A 237 -9.41 -9.84 24.95
CA ASP A 237 -8.93 -8.47 24.67
C ASP A 237 -10.04 -7.57 24.06
N GLY A 238 -11.28 -8.06 23.93
CA GLY A 238 -12.42 -7.34 23.33
C GLY A 238 -12.33 -7.24 21.79
N ILE A 239 -11.63 -8.16 21.14
CA ILE A 239 -11.45 -8.25 19.69
C ILE A 239 -12.28 -9.41 19.17
N GLU A 240 -13.25 -9.11 18.29
CA GLU A 240 -14.06 -10.10 17.59
C GLU A 240 -13.34 -10.55 16.31
N ALA A 241 -13.08 -11.84 16.17
CA ALA A 241 -12.38 -12.40 15.01
C ALA A 241 -12.97 -13.75 14.61
N ARG A 242 -12.76 -14.15 13.36
CA ARG A 242 -13.10 -15.46 12.82
C ARG A 242 -11.91 -16.05 12.07
N GLU A 243 -11.95 -17.32 11.78
CA GLU A 243 -10.95 -17.96 10.93
C GLU A 243 -11.04 -17.43 9.48
N SER A 244 -9.90 -17.37 8.82
CA SER A 244 -9.82 -17.14 7.38
C SER A 244 -10.34 -18.35 6.62
N ALA A 245 -11.16 -18.11 5.60
CA ALA A 245 -11.64 -19.15 4.69
C ALA A 245 -10.57 -19.59 3.67
N ILE A 246 -9.59 -18.71 3.38
CA ILE A 246 -8.61 -18.95 2.29
C ILE A 246 -7.23 -19.32 2.81
N SER A 247 -6.88 -18.97 4.06
CA SER A 247 -5.57 -19.30 4.63
C SER A 247 -5.68 -20.14 5.90
N PRO A 248 -5.00 -21.29 5.99
CA PRO A 248 -5.00 -22.12 7.20
C PRO A 248 -4.26 -21.47 8.37
N TYR A 249 -3.55 -20.39 8.16
CA TYR A 249 -2.82 -19.61 9.18
C TYR A 249 -3.52 -18.30 9.53
N GLY A 250 -4.60 -17.96 8.84
CA GLY A 250 -5.24 -16.65 8.89
C GLY A 250 -6.41 -16.57 9.86
N ILE A 251 -6.54 -15.40 10.49
CA ILE A 251 -7.76 -14.93 11.15
C ILE A 251 -8.14 -13.56 10.60
N VAL A 252 -9.44 -13.25 10.64
CA VAL A 252 -9.99 -11.97 10.18
C VAL A 252 -10.66 -11.28 11.35
N ALA A 253 -10.27 -10.05 11.66
CA ALA A 253 -10.91 -9.24 12.67
C ALA A 253 -12.20 -8.61 12.11
N GLU A 254 -13.30 -8.84 12.79
CA GLU A 254 -14.58 -8.20 12.52
C GLU A 254 -14.71 -6.89 13.31
N LYS A 255 -14.09 -6.85 14.50
CA LYS A 255 -14.07 -5.68 15.36
C LYS A 255 -12.84 -5.68 16.27
N GLY A 256 -12.32 -4.50 16.58
CA GLY A 256 -11.19 -4.34 17.49
C GLY A 256 -9.87 -4.01 16.77
N PHE A 257 -8.77 -3.99 17.52
CA PHE A 257 -7.45 -3.58 17.04
C PHE A 257 -6.41 -4.70 17.29
N LEU A 258 -6.18 -5.54 16.28
CA LEU A 258 -5.30 -6.71 16.36
C LEU A 258 -3.88 -6.38 16.84
N ALA A 259 -3.29 -5.29 16.35
CA ALA A 259 -1.93 -4.89 16.73
C ALA A 259 -1.81 -4.39 18.19
N GLY A 260 -2.94 -4.18 18.87
CA GLY A 260 -2.99 -3.86 20.29
C GLY A 260 -3.12 -5.08 21.21
N SER A 261 -3.44 -6.26 20.66
CA SER A 261 -3.70 -7.47 21.40
C SER A 261 -2.47 -8.02 22.16
N PHE A 262 -2.74 -8.83 23.16
CA PHE A 262 -1.69 -9.57 23.89
C PHE A 262 -0.90 -10.49 22.95
N GLN A 263 -1.57 -11.24 22.08
CA GLN A 263 -0.94 -12.18 21.15
C GLN A 263 0.00 -11.48 20.15
N PHE A 264 -0.37 -10.28 19.66
CA PHE A 264 0.51 -9.49 18.80
C PHE A 264 1.77 -9.02 19.54
N LYS A 265 1.63 -8.53 20.78
CA LYS A 265 2.75 -8.09 21.61
C LYS A 265 3.69 -9.24 21.97
N MET A 266 3.14 -10.43 22.16
CA MET A 266 3.92 -11.65 22.44
C MET A 266 4.56 -12.27 21.18
N GLY A 267 4.38 -11.68 20.00
CA GLY A 267 4.96 -12.20 18.75
C GLY A 267 4.32 -13.49 18.26
N ARG A 268 3.12 -13.85 18.73
CA ARG A 268 2.38 -15.06 18.30
C ARG A 268 1.38 -14.78 17.18
N LEU A 269 1.24 -13.51 16.84
CA LEU A 269 0.33 -13.01 15.83
C LEU A 269 1.02 -11.87 15.06
N THR A 270 0.78 -11.79 13.75
CA THR A 270 1.23 -10.65 12.94
C THR A 270 0.17 -10.24 11.92
N VAL A 271 -0.03 -8.92 11.76
CA VAL A 271 -0.96 -8.39 10.76
C VAL A 271 -0.40 -8.70 9.36
N GLN A 272 -1.16 -9.42 8.57
CA GLN A 272 -0.82 -9.80 7.20
C GLN A 272 -2.12 -10.02 6.43
N ASP A 273 -2.15 -9.68 5.14
CA ASP A 273 -3.30 -9.97 4.29
C ASP A 273 -3.40 -11.47 4.01
N GLU A 274 -4.64 -11.97 3.93
CA GLU A 274 -4.91 -13.40 3.76
C GLU A 274 -4.32 -13.96 2.46
N SER A 275 -4.40 -13.19 1.35
CA SER A 275 -3.82 -13.58 0.05
C SER A 275 -2.29 -13.71 0.12
N SER A 276 -1.64 -12.80 0.86
CA SER A 276 -0.19 -12.82 1.09
C SER A 276 0.26 -14.01 1.96
N MET A 277 -0.64 -14.56 2.81
CA MET A 277 -0.33 -15.74 3.63
C MET A 277 -0.22 -17.04 2.81
N LEU A 278 -0.77 -17.08 1.59
CA LEU A 278 -0.74 -18.26 0.72
C LEU A 278 0.66 -18.56 0.18
N VAL A 279 1.53 -17.56 0.11
CA VAL A 279 2.83 -17.66 -0.55
C VAL A 279 3.78 -18.65 0.11
N ALA A 280 3.94 -18.58 1.44
CA ALA A 280 4.90 -19.41 2.15
C ALA A 280 4.55 -20.93 2.12
N PRO A 281 3.27 -21.35 2.26
CA PRO A 281 2.89 -22.75 2.05
C PRO A 281 3.17 -23.29 0.65
N VAL A 282 2.97 -22.45 -0.40
CA VAL A 282 3.22 -22.84 -1.80
C VAL A 282 4.69 -23.15 -2.07
N LEU A 283 5.63 -22.58 -1.32
CA LEU A 283 7.06 -22.90 -1.40
C LEU A 283 7.39 -24.33 -0.94
N GLN A 284 6.53 -25.02 -0.18
CA GLN A 284 6.76 -26.39 0.32
C GLN A 284 8.13 -26.54 0.99
N VAL A 285 8.41 -25.66 1.95
CA VAL A 285 9.71 -25.59 2.64
C VAL A 285 9.87 -26.77 3.59
N ALA A 286 11.00 -27.50 3.50
CA ALA A 286 11.40 -28.51 4.49
C ALA A 286 12.21 -27.87 5.63
N PRO A 287 12.25 -28.46 6.83
CA PRO A 287 12.92 -27.88 7.99
C PRO A 287 14.42 -27.55 7.80
N ASP A 288 15.10 -28.24 6.89
CA ASP A 288 16.53 -28.11 6.55
C ASP A 288 16.78 -27.26 5.29
N SER A 289 15.74 -26.70 4.65
CA SER A 289 15.86 -25.99 3.38
C SER A 289 16.70 -24.72 3.48
N GLN A 290 17.50 -24.48 2.45
CA GLN A 290 18.13 -23.18 2.17
C GLN A 290 17.18 -22.36 1.30
N VAL A 291 16.61 -21.29 1.85
CA VAL A 291 15.60 -20.46 1.18
C VAL A 291 16.14 -19.08 0.87
N LEU A 292 15.83 -18.56 -0.32
CA LEU A 292 16.04 -17.15 -0.69
C LEU A 292 14.67 -16.43 -0.71
N ASP A 293 14.55 -15.32 0.01
CA ASP A 293 13.49 -14.32 -0.17
C ASP A 293 14.12 -13.07 -0.78
N ALA A 294 13.95 -12.90 -2.09
CA ALA A 294 14.71 -11.92 -2.88
C ALA A 294 14.25 -10.47 -2.71
N CYS A 295 13.00 -10.24 -2.24
CA CYS A 295 12.42 -8.90 -2.06
C CYS A 295 11.64 -8.84 -0.73
N ALA A 296 12.33 -9.11 0.36
CA ALA A 296 11.77 -9.58 1.62
C ALA A 296 10.99 -8.55 2.46
N ALA A 297 11.31 -7.26 2.32
CA ALA A 297 10.78 -6.25 3.26
C ALA A 297 9.26 -6.00 3.12
N PRO A 298 8.56 -5.86 4.24
CA PRO A 298 9.04 -5.69 5.63
C PRO A 298 9.27 -6.99 6.41
N GLY A 299 9.28 -8.17 5.77
CA GLY A 299 9.57 -9.44 6.41
C GLY A 299 8.35 -10.32 6.73
N GLY A 300 7.15 -9.95 6.26
CA GLY A 300 5.93 -10.72 6.54
C GLY A 300 5.97 -12.14 5.97
N LYS A 301 6.39 -12.29 4.71
CA LYS A 301 6.56 -13.59 4.04
C LYS A 301 7.80 -14.32 4.54
N THR A 302 8.92 -13.61 4.70
CA THR A 302 10.17 -14.15 5.30
C THR A 302 9.90 -14.82 6.63
N THR A 303 9.23 -14.12 7.55
CA THR A 303 8.91 -14.67 8.89
C THR A 303 7.88 -15.80 8.84
N HIS A 304 7.05 -15.89 7.82
CA HIS A 304 6.17 -17.04 7.61
C HIS A 304 6.97 -18.26 7.14
N ILE A 305 7.84 -18.09 6.14
CA ILE A 305 8.78 -19.14 5.70
C ILE A 305 9.61 -19.65 6.87
N ALA A 306 10.12 -18.75 7.69
CA ALA A 306 10.95 -19.06 8.84
C ALA A 306 10.25 -19.95 9.89
N THR A 307 8.90 -19.93 9.97
CA THR A 307 8.17 -20.85 10.89
C THR A 307 8.24 -22.31 10.47
N PHE A 308 8.62 -22.62 9.25
CA PHE A 308 8.78 -23.99 8.73
C PHE A 308 10.23 -24.48 8.83
N LEU A 309 11.18 -23.62 9.13
CA LEU A 309 12.61 -23.92 9.20
C LEU A 309 13.06 -24.30 10.61
N ASP A 310 14.10 -25.13 10.68
CA ASP A 310 14.72 -25.58 11.91
C ASP A 310 16.24 -25.29 11.87
N ALA A 311 16.70 -24.43 12.78
CA ALA A 311 18.11 -24.04 12.87
C ALA A 311 19.03 -25.22 13.21
N GLU A 312 18.58 -26.17 14.04
CA GLU A 312 19.36 -27.35 14.42
C GLU A 312 19.56 -28.30 13.22
N ARG A 313 18.65 -28.27 12.25
CA ARG A 313 18.75 -29.02 11.00
C ARG A 313 19.44 -28.24 9.88
N GLY A 314 19.89 -27.03 10.17
CA GLY A 314 20.58 -26.16 9.22
C GLY A 314 19.67 -25.35 8.31
N GLY A 315 18.36 -25.35 8.56
CA GLY A 315 17.39 -24.55 7.79
C GLY A 315 17.65 -23.06 7.94
N GLN A 316 17.59 -22.32 6.83
CA GLN A 316 17.85 -20.89 6.83
C GLN A 316 17.08 -20.19 5.69
N VAL A 317 16.57 -18.98 5.97
CA VAL A 317 16.10 -18.05 4.93
C VAL A 317 17.01 -16.83 4.83
N THR A 318 17.61 -16.64 3.65
CA THR A 318 18.35 -15.44 3.28
C THR A 318 17.35 -14.44 2.71
N ALA A 319 17.17 -13.31 3.41
CA ALA A 319 16.17 -12.30 3.10
C ALA A 319 16.83 -11.01 2.59
N LEU A 320 16.52 -10.59 1.37
CA LEU A 320 17.15 -9.46 0.70
C LEU A 320 16.20 -8.27 0.58
N ASP A 321 16.74 -7.06 0.75
CA ASP A 321 16.11 -5.81 0.27
C ASP A 321 17.20 -4.82 -0.13
N ILE A 322 16.93 -4.02 -1.16
CA ILE A 322 17.87 -3.02 -1.67
C ILE A 322 18.08 -1.86 -0.67
N HIS A 323 17.14 -1.63 0.26
CA HIS A 323 17.16 -0.53 1.20
C HIS A 323 17.57 -0.97 2.60
N ARG A 324 18.69 -0.46 3.10
CA ARG A 324 19.21 -0.77 4.45
C ARG A 324 18.17 -0.60 5.57
N GLN A 325 17.36 0.45 5.52
CA GLN A 325 16.33 0.69 6.53
C GLN A 325 15.25 -0.40 6.54
N LYS A 326 14.94 -0.97 5.38
CA LYS A 326 13.99 -2.07 5.26
C LYS A 326 14.56 -3.40 5.75
N VAL A 327 15.86 -3.63 5.56
CA VAL A 327 16.57 -4.79 6.14
C VAL A 327 16.45 -4.79 7.67
N ALA A 328 16.56 -3.64 8.31
CA ALA A 328 16.38 -3.53 9.76
C ALA A 328 14.96 -3.94 10.20
N LEU A 329 13.92 -3.58 9.42
CA LEU A 329 12.54 -4.00 9.69
C LEU A 329 12.34 -5.51 9.57
N ILE A 330 13.03 -6.18 8.62
CA ILE A 330 13.00 -7.65 8.53
C ILE A 330 13.55 -8.25 9.81
N GLN A 331 14.68 -7.76 10.29
CA GLN A 331 15.35 -8.25 11.51
C GLN A 331 14.49 -7.99 12.76
N GLU A 332 13.89 -6.80 12.88
CA GLU A 332 12.98 -6.47 13.98
C GLU A 332 11.74 -7.41 13.99
N ASN A 333 11.15 -7.69 12.83
CA ASN A 333 10.02 -8.61 12.72
C ASN A 333 10.43 -10.07 13.02
N ALA A 334 11.61 -10.51 12.55
CA ALA A 334 12.13 -11.83 12.86
C ALA A 334 12.34 -12.03 14.38
N THR A 335 12.89 -11.01 15.06
CA THR A 335 13.07 -11.03 16.50
C THR A 335 11.74 -11.04 17.24
N ARG A 336 10.79 -10.18 16.86
CA ARG A 336 9.47 -10.11 17.48
C ARG A 336 8.68 -11.43 17.34
N LEU A 337 8.85 -12.13 16.22
CA LEU A 337 8.13 -13.38 15.90
C LEU A 337 8.94 -14.64 16.24
N HIS A 338 10.04 -14.51 17.01
CA HIS A 338 10.85 -15.62 17.51
C HIS A 338 11.41 -16.56 16.42
N VAL A 339 11.86 -15.98 15.30
CA VAL A 339 12.44 -16.72 14.16
C VAL A 339 13.80 -16.17 13.73
N GLN A 340 14.42 -15.34 14.55
CA GLN A 340 15.69 -14.66 14.23
C GLN A 340 16.86 -15.63 13.97
N GLU A 341 16.82 -16.85 14.52
CA GLU A 341 17.89 -17.85 14.39
C GLU A 341 18.00 -18.41 12.96
N VAL A 342 16.89 -18.48 12.24
CA VAL A 342 16.83 -18.99 10.86
C VAL A 342 16.76 -17.88 9.82
N VAL A 343 16.67 -16.58 10.22
CA VAL A 343 16.56 -15.45 9.29
C VAL A 343 17.88 -14.71 9.16
N LYS A 344 18.44 -14.67 7.96
CA LYS A 344 19.62 -13.87 7.61
C LYS A 344 19.23 -12.73 6.67
N ALA A 345 19.00 -11.54 7.23
CA ALA A 345 18.63 -10.36 6.44
C ALA A 345 19.87 -9.63 5.93
N GLN A 346 19.89 -9.25 4.63
CA GLN A 346 21.02 -8.60 3.97
C GLN A 346 20.55 -7.49 3.04
N GLN A 347 21.33 -6.41 2.95
CA GLN A 347 21.13 -5.40 1.93
C GLN A 347 21.74 -5.88 0.62
N MET A 348 20.91 -6.11 -0.40
CA MET A 348 21.37 -6.52 -1.73
C MET A 348 20.32 -6.16 -2.77
N ASP A 349 20.76 -5.83 -3.98
CA ASP A 349 19.89 -5.75 -5.14
C ASP A 349 19.65 -7.18 -5.69
N ALA A 350 18.41 -7.63 -5.72
CA ALA A 350 18.07 -8.98 -6.17
C ALA A 350 18.45 -9.25 -7.62
N ARG A 351 18.69 -8.23 -8.43
CA ARG A 351 19.19 -8.35 -9.80
C ARG A 351 20.64 -8.82 -9.88
N THR A 352 21.36 -8.81 -8.74
CA THR A 352 22.77 -9.25 -8.67
C THR A 352 22.96 -10.55 -7.87
N VAL A 353 21.88 -11.29 -7.61
CA VAL A 353 21.93 -12.55 -6.84
C VAL A 353 22.90 -13.57 -7.48
N ALA A 354 22.86 -13.72 -8.79
CA ALA A 354 23.77 -14.61 -9.54
C ALA A 354 25.27 -14.27 -9.40
N GLU A 355 25.60 -13.02 -9.06
CA GLU A 355 26.99 -12.58 -8.86
C GLU A 355 27.47 -12.84 -7.43
N ASN A 356 26.54 -13.00 -6.48
CA ASN A 356 26.83 -13.07 -5.05
C ASN A 356 26.61 -14.47 -4.44
N PHE A 357 25.90 -15.34 -5.12
CA PHE A 357 25.65 -16.72 -4.68
C PHE A 357 26.05 -17.70 -5.77
N ALA A 358 26.61 -18.85 -5.37
CA ALA A 358 26.94 -19.91 -6.29
C ALA A 358 25.67 -20.48 -6.97
N PRO A 359 25.77 -21.03 -8.19
CA PRO A 359 24.68 -21.81 -8.77
C PRO A 359 24.21 -22.93 -7.81
N GLU A 360 22.94 -23.25 -7.85
CA GLU A 360 22.33 -24.33 -7.06
C GLU A 360 22.55 -24.21 -5.53
N THR A 361 22.53 -22.97 -5.00
CA THR A 361 22.66 -22.72 -3.56
C THR A 361 21.34 -22.97 -2.81
N PHE A 362 20.19 -22.60 -3.39
CA PHE A 362 18.92 -22.59 -2.70
C PHE A 362 18.00 -23.74 -3.12
N ASP A 363 17.33 -24.33 -2.14
CA ASP A 363 16.27 -25.33 -2.36
C ASP A 363 14.95 -24.69 -2.79
N ARG A 364 14.69 -23.48 -2.29
CA ARG A 364 13.47 -22.71 -2.50
C ARG A 364 13.79 -21.24 -2.71
N ILE A 365 13.10 -20.59 -3.64
CA ILE A 365 13.25 -19.16 -3.88
C ILE A 365 11.86 -18.50 -3.88
N LEU A 366 11.71 -17.44 -3.10
CA LEU A 366 10.58 -16.51 -3.18
C LEU A 366 11.04 -15.22 -3.86
N ILE A 367 10.26 -14.78 -4.85
CA ILE A 367 10.36 -13.46 -5.45
C ILE A 367 9.00 -12.78 -5.28
N ASP A 368 8.81 -12.08 -4.14
CA ASP A 368 7.68 -11.18 -3.94
C ASP A 368 8.03 -9.84 -4.59
N ALA A 369 7.82 -9.77 -5.89
CA ALA A 369 8.45 -8.77 -6.75
C ALA A 369 7.96 -7.34 -6.50
N PRO A 370 8.84 -6.32 -6.63
CA PRO A 370 8.40 -4.93 -6.66
C PRO A 370 7.43 -4.72 -7.83
N CYS A 371 6.24 -4.18 -7.55
CA CYS A 371 5.15 -4.10 -8.51
C CYS A 371 4.36 -2.78 -8.38
N SER A 372 3.40 -2.55 -9.28
CA SER A 372 2.53 -1.38 -9.24
C SER A 372 1.66 -1.30 -7.98
N GLY A 373 1.34 -2.45 -7.38
CA GLY A 373 0.51 -2.54 -6.18
C GLY A 373 -0.98 -2.34 -6.44
N LEU A 374 -1.48 -2.52 -7.67
CA LEU A 374 -2.91 -2.33 -7.99
C LEU A 374 -3.85 -3.25 -7.19
N GLY A 375 -3.37 -4.37 -6.68
CA GLY A 375 -4.15 -5.22 -5.78
C GLY A 375 -4.50 -4.56 -4.44
N LEU A 376 -3.74 -3.53 -4.05
CA LEU A 376 -3.92 -2.82 -2.77
C LEU A 376 -4.89 -1.64 -2.85
N MET A 377 -5.55 -1.38 -3.99
CA MET A 377 -6.37 -0.18 -4.23
C MET A 377 -7.52 0.01 -3.23
N ARG A 378 -8.06 -1.07 -2.64
CA ARG A 378 -9.07 -0.99 -1.58
C ARG A 378 -8.48 -0.39 -0.31
N ARG A 379 -7.32 -0.87 0.10
CA ARG A 379 -6.61 -0.49 1.33
C ARG A 379 -5.81 0.78 1.19
N LYS A 380 -5.35 1.09 -0.02
CA LYS A 380 -4.56 2.26 -0.40
C LYS A 380 -5.13 2.90 -1.66
N PRO A 381 -6.27 3.59 -1.56
CA PRO A 381 -6.96 4.12 -2.74
C PRO A 381 -6.18 5.20 -3.50
N ASP A 382 -5.18 5.80 -2.88
CA ASP A 382 -4.25 6.74 -3.51
C ASP A 382 -3.40 6.10 -4.63
N ILE A 383 -3.20 4.78 -4.62
CA ILE A 383 -2.49 4.04 -5.68
C ILE A 383 -3.13 4.28 -7.05
N LYS A 384 -4.45 4.36 -7.14
CA LYS A 384 -5.17 4.61 -8.41
C LYS A 384 -4.68 5.87 -9.12
N TYR A 385 -4.31 6.89 -8.35
CA TYR A 385 -3.97 8.22 -8.87
C TYR A 385 -2.45 8.49 -8.91
N GLY A 386 -1.67 7.67 -8.21
CA GLY A 386 -0.21 7.82 -8.09
C GLY A 386 0.60 7.06 -9.13
N LYS A 387 -0.05 6.31 -10.02
CA LYS A 387 0.60 5.53 -11.08
C LYS A 387 0.47 6.20 -12.43
N ALA A 388 1.46 5.97 -13.29
CA ALA A 388 1.44 6.37 -14.68
C ALA A 388 1.50 5.12 -15.58
N GLU A 389 1.00 5.22 -16.80
CA GLU A 389 1.02 4.15 -17.78
C GLU A 389 2.45 3.62 -18.05
N ALA A 390 3.44 4.50 -18.03
CA ALA A 390 4.85 4.15 -18.18
C ALA A 390 5.40 3.20 -17.10
N ASP A 391 4.79 3.15 -15.93
CA ASP A 391 5.21 2.23 -14.86
C ASP A 391 4.99 0.77 -15.27
N PHE A 392 3.97 0.49 -16.10
CA PHE A 392 3.63 -0.85 -16.59
C PHE A 392 4.55 -1.35 -17.71
N ALA A 393 5.38 -0.50 -18.28
CA ALA A 393 6.47 -0.92 -19.16
C ALA A 393 7.76 -1.22 -18.37
N ARG A 394 8.07 -0.38 -17.37
CA ARG A 394 9.34 -0.46 -16.62
C ARG A 394 9.37 -1.56 -15.56
N LEU A 395 8.27 -1.78 -14.85
CA LEU A 395 8.24 -2.75 -13.74
C LEU A 395 8.48 -4.19 -14.22
N PRO A 396 7.87 -4.67 -15.33
CA PRO A 396 8.15 -6.00 -15.86
C PRO A 396 9.62 -6.25 -16.20
N GLU A 397 10.34 -5.24 -16.69
CA GLU A 397 11.79 -5.36 -16.96
C GLU A 397 12.59 -5.61 -15.68
N ILE A 398 12.25 -4.90 -14.59
CA ILE A 398 12.89 -5.10 -13.29
C ILE A 398 12.54 -6.48 -12.72
N GLN A 399 11.28 -6.87 -12.79
CA GLN A 399 10.78 -8.16 -12.31
C GLN A 399 11.47 -9.32 -13.05
N ARG A 400 11.60 -9.18 -14.36
CA ARG A 400 12.30 -10.17 -15.19
C ARG A 400 13.77 -10.26 -14.83
N ALA A 401 14.50 -9.15 -14.68
CA ALA A 401 15.90 -9.15 -14.29
C ALA A 401 16.14 -9.82 -12.92
N ILE A 402 15.18 -9.69 -11.97
CA ILE A 402 15.24 -10.38 -10.69
C ILE A 402 15.04 -11.89 -10.88
N LEU A 403 14.04 -12.30 -11.67
CA LEU A 403 13.77 -13.71 -11.98
C LEU A 403 14.99 -14.37 -12.60
N ASP A 404 15.57 -13.77 -13.65
CA ASP A 404 16.72 -14.30 -14.38
C ASP A 404 17.95 -14.48 -13.47
N SER A 405 18.21 -13.48 -12.59
CA SER A 405 19.33 -13.55 -11.66
C SER A 405 19.11 -14.62 -10.58
N CYS A 406 17.91 -14.73 -10.02
CA CYS A 406 17.63 -15.71 -8.97
C CYS A 406 17.57 -17.16 -9.49
N ALA A 407 17.08 -17.37 -10.71
CA ALA A 407 16.88 -18.69 -11.32
C ALA A 407 18.15 -19.55 -11.36
N THR A 408 19.31 -18.91 -11.60
CA THR A 408 20.61 -19.61 -11.67
C THR A 408 21.01 -20.23 -10.33
N THR A 409 20.57 -19.65 -9.21
CA THR A 409 20.94 -20.08 -7.86
C THR A 409 20.01 -21.15 -7.27
N LEU A 410 18.92 -21.49 -7.97
CA LEU A 410 18.00 -22.54 -7.56
C LEU A 410 18.60 -23.91 -7.92
N LYS A 411 18.52 -24.86 -6.98
CA LYS A 411 18.89 -26.26 -7.21
C LYS A 411 17.94 -26.93 -8.20
N LYS A 412 18.41 -27.98 -8.85
CA LYS A 412 17.55 -28.89 -9.60
C LYS A 412 16.43 -29.43 -8.68
N ASP A 413 15.24 -29.60 -9.22
CA ASP A 413 14.01 -29.99 -8.52
C ASP A 413 13.53 -28.99 -7.45
N GLY A 414 14.22 -27.84 -7.31
CA GLY A 414 13.82 -26.74 -6.45
C GLY A 414 12.56 -26.03 -6.96
N LEU A 415 11.89 -25.29 -6.05
CA LEU A 415 10.73 -24.45 -6.37
C LEU A 415 11.09 -22.98 -6.28
N LEU A 416 10.65 -22.22 -7.29
CA LEU A 416 10.66 -20.77 -7.30
C LEU A 416 9.20 -20.29 -7.31
N VAL A 417 8.83 -19.53 -6.31
CA VAL A 417 7.52 -18.84 -6.26
C VAL A 417 7.70 -17.38 -6.62
N TYR A 418 7.02 -16.97 -7.68
CA TYR A 418 6.89 -15.57 -8.08
C TYR A 418 5.54 -15.05 -7.63
N SER A 419 5.52 -13.93 -6.90
CA SER A 419 4.30 -13.30 -6.41
C SER A 419 4.35 -11.79 -6.53
N THR A 420 3.17 -11.17 -6.65
CA THR A 420 2.99 -9.72 -6.68
C THR A 420 1.70 -9.33 -5.96
N CYS A 421 1.65 -8.11 -5.42
CA CYS A 421 0.42 -7.48 -4.94
C CYS A 421 -0.25 -6.60 -6.02
N THR A 422 -0.21 -7.02 -7.29
CA THR A 422 -0.87 -6.37 -8.41
C THR A 422 -1.80 -7.33 -9.15
N ILE A 423 -2.75 -6.76 -9.88
CA ILE A 423 -3.69 -7.50 -10.75
C ILE A 423 -3.41 -7.25 -12.25
N ALA A 424 -2.31 -6.58 -12.57
CA ALA A 424 -1.93 -6.26 -13.94
C ALA A 424 -1.26 -7.47 -14.61
N GLU A 425 -1.78 -7.95 -15.73
CA GLU A 425 -1.24 -9.10 -16.47
C GLU A 425 0.19 -8.89 -16.94
N GLU A 426 0.57 -7.65 -17.27
CA GLU A 426 1.92 -7.29 -17.72
C GLU A 426 2.97 -7.57 -16.65
N GLU A 427 2.61 -7.45 -15.37
CA GLU A 427 3.50 -7.71 -14.23
C GLU A 427 3.39 -9.16 -13.72
N ASN A 428 2.41 -9.92 -14.19
CA ASN A 428 2.03 -11.24 -13.70
C ASN A 428 2.25 -12.31 -14.79
N GLN A 429 1.19 -12.71 -15.48
CA GLN A 429 1.20 -13.79 -16.47
C GLN A 429 2.22 -13.54 -17.59
N GLN A 430 2.33 -12.30 -18.07
CA GLN A 430 3.24 -11.98 -19.17
C GLN A 430 4.72 -12.07 -18.74
N VAL A 431 5.06 -11.68 -17.49
CA VAL A 431 6.40 -11.86 -16.94
C VAL A 431 6.75 -13.35 -16.82
N VAL A 432 5.81 -14.15 -16.29
CA VAL A 432 6.01 -15.60 -16.13
C VAL A 432 6.14 -16.29 -17.48
N ALA A 433 5.28 -15.97 -18.44
CA ALA A 433 5.34 -16.55 -19.80
C ALA A 433 6.66 -16.21 -20.52
N ALA A 434 7.10 -14.95 -20.45
CA ALA A 434 8.38 -14.54 -21.00
C ALA A 434 9.56 -15.24 -20.31
N PHE A 435 9.51 -15.42 -18.99
CA PHE A 435 10.53 -16.17 -18.26
C PHE A 435 10.60 -17.63 -18.71
N LEU A 436 9.47 -18.32 -18.82
CA LEU A 436 9.43 -19.72 -19.24
C LEU A 436 9.88 -19.93 -20.70
N ALA A 437 9.66 -18.94 -21.57
CA ALA A 437 10.12 -18.99 -22.95
C ALA A 437 11.66 -18.97 -23.06
N ASP A 438 12.33 -18.20 -22.18
CA ASP A 438 13.79 -18.07 -22.19
C ASP A 438 14.49 -19.11 -21.28
N HIS A 439 13.75 -19.74 -20.35
CA HIS A 439 14.26 -20.71 -19.38
C HIS A 439 13.58 -22.09 -19.53
N PRO A 440 13.92 -22.88 -20.56
CA PRO A 440 13.29 -24.19 -20.83
C PRO A 440 13.58 -25.25 -19.74
N GLU A 441 14.47 -24.95 -18.80
CA GLU A 441 14.73 -25.76 -17.61
C GLU A 441 13.68 -25.55 -16.51
N PHE A 442 12.75 -24.60 -16.66
CA PHE A 442 11.64 -24.38 -15.72
C PHE A 442 10.31 -24.79 -16.33
N VAL A 443 9.43 -25.28 -15.48
CA VAL A 443 8.04 -25.59 -15.81
C VAL A 443 7.11 -25.07 -14.71
N LEU A 444 5.85 -24.78 -15.04
CA LEU A 444 4.82 -24.52 -14.04
C LEU A 444 4.65 -25.72 -13.12
N ALA A 445 4.59 -25.45 -11.82
CA ALA A 445 4.34 -26.45 -10.79
C ALA A 445 2.99 -26.19 -10.11
N GLU A 446 2.48 -27.19 -9.41
CA GLU A 446 1.23 -27.11 -8.67
C GLU A 446 1.28 -26.02 -7.60
N ILE A 447 0.23 -25.23 -7.51
CA ILE A 447 0.00 -24.25 -6.45
C ILE A 447 -0.88 -24.91 -5.40
N ALA A 448 -0.27 -25.37 -4.31
CA ALA A 448 -0.94 -26.07 -3.23
C ALA A 448 -1.74 -25.08 -2.35
N VAL A 449 -3.04 -24.97 -2.61
CA VAL A 449 -4.00 -24.14 -1.87
C VAL A 449 -5.28 -24.96 -1.60
N ASN A 450 -6.18 -24.43 -0.77
CA ASN A 450 -7.46 -25.09 -0.53
C ASN A 450 -8.41 -25.00 -1.74
N ASP A 451 -9.46 -25.83 -1.76
CA ASP A 451 -10.40 -25.97 -2.88
C ASP A 451 -11.09 -24.66 -3.28
N ILE A 452 -11.33 -23.76 -2.33
CA ILE A 452 -11.97 -22.47 -2.60
C ILE A 452 -11.03 -21.58 -3.40
N VAL A 453 -9.77 -21.51 -3.02
CA VAL A 453 -8.74 -20.70 -3.71
C VAL A 453 -8.33 -21.37 -5.02
N ALA A 454 -8.34 -22.69 -5.10
CA ALA A 454 -7.98 -23.44 -6.29
C ALA A 454 -8.89 -23.13 -7.50
N GLN A 455 -10.12 -22.65 -7.27
CA GLN A 455 -11.03 -22.20 -8.32
C GLN A 455 -10.53 -20.96 -9.07
N GLU A 456 -9.64 -20.18 -8.46
CA GLU A 456 -9.04 -18.99 -9.06
C GLU A 456 -7.71 -19.30 -9.80
N ILE A 457 -7.33 -20.57 -9.89
CA ILE A 457 -6.15 -20.99 -10.67
C ILE A 457 -6.55 -21.16 -12.14
N HIS A 458 -5.94 -20.36 -12.99
CA HIS A 458 -6.12 -20.43 -14.43
C HIS A 458 -4.76 -20.58 -15.12
N GLU A 459 -4.65 -21.47 -16.09
CA GLU A 459 -3.40 -21.73 -16.84
C GLU A 459 -2.17 -21.96 -15.94
N GLY A 460 -2.37 -22.57 -14.76
CA GLY A 460 -1.30 -22.88 -13.80
C GLY A 460 -0.82 -21.69 -12.96
N THR A 461 -1.51 -20.56 -13.00
CA THR A 461 -1.25 -19.38 -12.15
C THR A 461 -2.49 -19.00 -11.35
N LEU A 462 -2.27 -18.44 -10.16
CA LEU A 462 -3.34 -17.97 -9.28
C LEU A 462 -3.43 -16.44 -9.31
N THR A 463 -4.60 -15.90 -9.66
CA THR A 463 -4.90 -14.47 -9.53
C THR A 463 -6.10 -14.25 -8.65
N ILE A 464 -5.91 -13.63 -7.50
CA ILE A 464 -6.99 -13.19 -6.61
C ILE A 464 -7.29 -11.72 -6.91
N TYR A 465 -8.54 -11.41 -7.23
CA TYR A 465 -9.01 -10.04 -7.37
C TYR A 465 -9.60 -9.54 -6.04
N PRO A 466 -9.53 -8.23 -5.74
CA PRO A 466 -10.02 -7.69 -4.47
C PRO A 466 -11.46 -8.03 -4.13
N ASP A 467 -12.31 -8.22 -5.11
CA ASP A 467 -13.74 -8.55 -4.94
C ASP A 467 -14.05 -10.05 -4.80
N THR A 468 -13.09 -10.94 -5.06
CA THR A 468 -13.32 -12.40 -4.96
C THR A 468 -13.52 -12.85 -3.52
N PHE A 469 -12.57 -12.51 -2.63
CA PHE A 469 -12.61 -12.91 -1.21
C PHE A 469 -12.64 -11.72 -0.24
N GLY A 470 -12.68 -10.49 -0.76
CA GLY A 470 -12.59 -9.28 0.07
C GLY A 470 -11.18 -8.99 0.60
N THR A 471 -10.15 -9.68 0.10
CA THR A 471 -8.73 -9.52 0.43
C THR A 471 -8.05 -8.47 -0.46
N ASP A 472 -6.74 -8.31 -0.34
CA ASP A 472 -5.97 -7.60 -1.36
C ASP A 472 -5.92 -8.43 -2.65
N GLY A 473 -5.81 -7.75 -3.81
CA GLY A 473 -5.54 -8.42 -5.08
C GLY A 473 -4.11 -8.96 -5.09
N PHE A 474 -3.94 -10.21 -5.55
CA PHE A 474 -2.67 -10.90 -5.42
C PHE A 474 -2.44 -11.89 -6.55
N PHE A 475 -1.19 -12.10 -6.94
CA PHE A 475 -0.79 -13.07 -7.94
C PHE A 475 0.26 -14.04 -7.39
N ILE A 476 0.14 -15.33 -7.73
CA ILE A 476 1.12 -16.38 -7.39
C ILE A 476 1.34 -17.26 -8.60
N SER A 477 2.60 -17.52 -8.94
CA SER A 477 3.03 -18.59 -9.84
C SER A 477 4.09 -19.43 -9.15
N CYS A 478 4.00 -20.75 -9.29
CA CYS A 478 4.97 -21.71 -8.78
C CYS A 478 5.71 -22.34 -9.96
N LEU A 479 7.04 -22.31 -9.94
CA LEU A 479 7.91 -22.78 -10.98
C LEU A 479 8.86 -23.85 -10.42
N ARG A 480 9.04 -24.95 -11.14
CA ARG A 480 10.01 -26.03 -10.82
C ARG A 480 11.15 -26.02 -11.81
N LYS A 481 12.39 -26.07 -11.30
CA LYS A 481 13.58 -26.31 -12.14
C LYS A 481 13.74 -27.80 -12.37
N VAL A 482 13.63 -28.24 -13.62
CA VAL A 482 13.64 -29.67 -13.99
C VAL A 482 14.99 -30.16 -14.57
N ARG A 483 15.89 -29.23 -14.90
CA ARG A 483 17.19 -29.55 -15.48
C ARG A 483 18.30 -28.77 -14.80
#